data_931526e5989296126c5a2ae2feee184d
#
_entry.id   931526e5989296126c5a2ae2feee184d
#
_cell.length_a   1.000
_cell.length_b   1.000
_cell.length_c   1.000
_cell.angle_alpha   90.00
_cell.angle_beta   90.00
_cell.angle_gamma   90.00
#
_symmetry.space_group_name_H-M   'P 1'
#
loop_
_entity.id
_entity.type
_entity.pdbx_description
1 polymer ?
#
loop_
_entity_poly.entity_id
_entity_poly.type
_entity_poly.pdbx_seq_one_letter_code
_entity_poly.pdbx_strand_id
1 'polypeptide(L)'
;TRQWYLTNTGSLPGFSTDGMVAGEDLRVQGAWDQGMRGEGIRIAVIDDALEVTHEDLRANVVAGSHNYRRLSPNAKTIAGHADYPMPCTEDNDHGTQVGGVIAARDGNGIGVSGVAPRAGLVGFNALANSLTEDALDALVRDINRNHVYNNSWGAADIGHFFAPDNKAAFDSTLNDGLSKGRDGLGVIYTFAAGNGAFDGDYSPMDGTVSARGIVTVCATNAAGKRAPYSERGPNLTVCAPSADLSKVLGIPGAPTLPDVSTTALQNQYTDSFNGTSAATPMVSGVVALMLQANPKLTWRDVPLILARSARQVDAKSSGWRSHNSPIVEGQPGPYDTLRYHHDYGFGVVNADAAVKLSRSWQSVGGSSTQKQCGPFTTRVNAPIPEADAVATNPVRKSQAEAFRKALIEAGNRIDYNQAAPNGLSSTVSVPESCQITHIEHIEVTLTATNADGIDEHPSAGDLHITLQSPLGSVSTLSVPHPCQLPADNGSMQIGPCQGLQNYPFGVRRHLEEPVAQGSNRYWTLSATDRVAGETGRLKDWSITFYGR
;
A
#
# COMPACT_ATOMS: atom_id res chain seq x y z
N THR A 1 -28.72 -4.93 -1.52
CA THR A 1 -27.78 -4.00 -0.89
C THR A 1 -26.90 -3.38 -1.96
N ARG A 2 -26.49 -2.13 -1.79
CA ARG A 2 -25.56 -1.43 -2.73
C ARG A 2 -24.10 -1.81 -2.50
N GLN A 3 -23.81 -2.65 -1.50
CA GLN A 3 -22.46 -3.06 -1.12
C GLN A 3 -21.93 -4.18 -2.03
N TRP A 4 -21.69 -3.85 -3.30
CA TRP A 4 -21.20 -4.78 -4.31
C TRP A 4 -19.84 -5.40 -3.95
N TYR A 5 -19.02 -4.68 -3.22
CA TYR A 5 -17.70 -5.15 -2.78
C TYR A 5 -17.78 -6.34 -1.79
N LEU A 6 -18.90 -6.50 -1.09
CA LEU A 6 -19.17 -7.68 -0.25
C LEU A 6 -19.69 -8.85 -1.07
N THR A 7 -20.58 -8.57 -2.05
CA THR A 7 -21.14 -9.58 -2.96
C THR A 7 -21.49 -8.92 -4.29
N ASN A 8 -20.71 -9.22 -5.34
CA ASN A 8 -20.93 -8.73 -6.69
C ASN A 8 -21.64 -9.77 -7.54
N THR A 9 -22.90 -9.53 -7.86
CA THR A 9 -23.71 -10.41 -8.72
C THR A 9 -23.65 -10.05 -10.20
N GLY A 10 -22.83 -9.04 -10.57
CA GLY A 10 -22.79 -8.47 -11.93
C GLY A 10 -23.90 -7.47 -12.22
N SER A 11 -24.73 -7.17 -11.22
CA SER A 11 -25.82 -6.18 -11.32
C SER A 11 -26.04 -5.48 -10.00
N LEU A 12 -26.43 -4.20 -10.06
CA LEU A 12 -26.73 -3.39 -8.88
C LEU A 12 -28.00 -2.56 -9.15
N PRO A 13 -29.06 -2.66 -8.33
CA PRO A 13 -30.28 -1.89 -8.52
C PRO A 13 -30.01 -0.37 -8.57
N GLY A 14 -30.46 0.28 -9.66
CA GLY A 14 -30.32 1.72 -9.84
C GLY A 14 -28.98 2.21 -10.43
N PHE A 15 -28.09 1.29 -10.79
CA PHE A 15 -26.85 1.60 -11.51
C PHE A 15 -26.84 0.94 -12.90
N SER A 16 -26.10 1.55 -13.84
CA SER A 16 -25.76 0.86 -15.09
C SER A 16 -24.89 -0.34 -14.73
N THR A 17 -25.25 -1.51 -15.25
CA THR A 17 -24.50 -2.75 -15.00
C THR A 17 -23.43 -2.99 -16.07
N ASP A 18 -23.28 -2.07 -17.02
CA ASP A 18 -22.30 -2.17 -18.07
C ASP A 18 -20.89 -2.14 -17.47
N GLY A 19 -20.21 -3.28 -17.56
CA GLY A 19 -18.83 -3.44 -17.11
C GLY A 19 -18.66 -4.10 -15.73
N MET A 20 -19.69 -4.26 -14.91
CA MET A 20 -19.57 -5.05 -13.68
C MET A 20 -19.37 -6.55 -14.00
N VAL A 21 -18.48 -7.19 -13.26
CA VAL A 21 -18.19 -8.62 -13.43
C VAL A 21 -18.57 -9.38 -12.15
N ALA A 22 -19.53 -10.31 -12.27
CA ALA A 22 -19.98 -11.11 -11.14
C ALA A 22 -18.82 -11.85 -10.45
N GLY A 23 -18.76 -11.74 -9.12
CA GLY A 23 -17.72 -12.34 -8.31
C GLY A 23 -16.42 -11.53 -8.21
N GLU A 24 -16.34 -10.34 -8.81
CA GLU A 24 -15.28 -9.38 -8.53
C GLU A 24 -15.63 -8.59 -7.25
N ASP A 25 -15.47 -9.28 -6.10
CA ASP A 25 -15.74 -8.83 -4.73
C ASP A 25 -14.74 -9.45 -3.74
N LEU A 26 -14.93 -9.23 -2.44
CA LEU A 26 -14.08 -9.73 -1.35
C LEU A 26 -14.24 -11.22 -1.06
N ARG A 27 -15.25 -11.90 -1.58
CA ARG A 27 -15.64 -13.27 -1.18
C ARG A 27 -15.91 -13.40 0.33
N VAL A 28 -16.38 -12.33 0.95
CA VAL A 28 -16.51 -12.29 2.41
C VAL A 28 -17.64 -13.20 2.93
N GLN A 29 -18.65 -13.47 2.11
CA GLN A 29 -19.76 -14.36 2.50
C GLN A 29 -19.25 -15.73 2.95
N GLY A 30 -18.29 -16.33 2.22
CA GLY A 30 -17.69 -17.60 2.61
C GLY A 30 -16.98 -17.57 3.97
N ALA A 31 -16.39 -16.45 4.36
CA ALA A 31 -15.83 -16.27 5.71
C ALA A 31 -16.94 -16.13 6.77
N TRP A 32 -18.00 -15.39 6.47
CA TRP A 32 -19.15 -15.24 7.36
C TRP A 32 -19.90 -16.55 7.57
N ASP A 33 -20.04 -17.38 6.54
CA ASP A 33 -20.65 -18.72 6.63
C ASP A 33 -19.84 -19.67 7.53
N GLN A 34 -18.54 -19.39 7.69
CA GLN A 34 -17.66 -20.08 8.63
C GLN A 34 -17.76 -19.51 10.07
N GLY A 35 -18.64 -18.54 10.32
CA GLY A 35 -18.83 -17.89 11.61
C GLY A 35 -17.80 -16.79 11.93
N MET A 36 -16.99 -16.38 10.96
CA MET A 36 -15.98 -15.32 11.19
C MET A 36 -16.59 -13.95 10.90
N ARG A 37 -16.71 -13.10 11.92
CA ARG A 37 -17.25 -11.73 11.83
C ARG A 37 -16.39 -10.69 12.54
N GLY A 38 -15.21 -11.09 13.03
CA GLY A 38 -14.24 -10.22 13.69
C GLY A 38 -14.38 -10.14 15.23
N GLU A 39 -15.22 -11.02 15.85
CA GLU A 39 -15.36 -11.02 17.30
C GLU A 39 -14.02 -11.17 18.02
N GLY A 40 -13.80 -10.32 19.05
CA GLY A 40 -12.60 -10.34 19.87
C GLY A 40 -11.39 -9.63 19.23
N ILE A 41 -11.49 -9.20 17.97
CA ILE A 41 -10.41 -8.48 17.28
C ILE A 41 -10.68 -6.97 17.33
N ARG A 42 -9.65 -6.18 17.63
CA ARG A 42 -9.72 -4.72 17.70
C ARG A 42 -8.94 -4.10 16.55
N ILE A 43 -9.55 -3.14 15.87
CA ILE A 43 -8.97 -2.40 14.76
C ILE A 43 -8.91 -0.92 15.16
N ALA A 44 -7.71 -0.35 15.11
CA ALA A 44 -7.49 1.08 15.27
C ALA A 44 -7.59 1.75 13.89
N VAL A 45 -8.45 2.74 13.78
CA VAL A 45 -8.58 3.63 12.62
C VAL A 45 -7.75 4.86 12.93
N ILE A 46 -6.59 4.99 12.28
CA ILE A 46 -5.75 6.19 12.36
C ILE A 46 -6.10 7.07 11.17
N ASP A 47 -6.78 8.20 11.43
CA ASP A 47 -7.37 9.00 10.37
C ASP A 47 -7.61 10.45 10.82
N ASP A 48 -8.46 11.21 10.10
CA ASP A 48 -8.86 12.58 10.42
C ASP A 48 -9.80 12.67 11.64
N ALA A 49 -10.73 11.72 11.76
CA ALA A 49 -11.68 11.55 12.86
C ALA A 49 -12.39 10.19 12.81
N LEU A 50 -13.18 9.87 13.82
CA LEU A 50 -14.15 8.77 13.81
C LEU A 50 -15.39 9.18 14.62
N GLU A 51 -16.57 9.20 14.00
CA GLU A 51 -17.83 9.41 14.69
C GLU A 51 -18.20 8.18 15.52
N VAL A 52 -17.62 8.07 16.72
CA VAL A 52 -17.83 6.90 17.61
C VAL A 52 -19.28 6.76 18.10
N THR A 53 -20.10 7.79 17.91
CA THR A 53 -21.53 7.81 18.26
C THR A 53 -22.44 7.41 17.11
N HIS A 54 -21.91 7.24 15.90
CA HIS A 54 -22.69 6.87 14.72
C HIS A 54 -23.51 5.61 14.97
N GLU A 55 -24.81 5.62 14.60
CA GLU A 55 -25.77 4.58 14.96
C GLU A 55 -25.35 3.17 14.52
N ASP A 56 -24.63 3.06 13.40
CA ASP A 56 -24.17 1.79 12.81
C ASP A 56 -22.75 1.38 13.26
N LEU A 57 -22.02 2.27 13.94
CA LEU A 57 -20.67 2.00 14.46
C LEU A 57 -20.63 1.80 15.97
N ARG A 58 -21.43 2.55 16.73
CA ARG A 58 -21.36 2.65 18.21
C ARG A 58 -21.40 1.31 18.93
N ALA A 59 -22.10 0.31 18.36
CA ALA A 59 -22.19 -1.03 18.95
C ALA A 59 -20.86 -1.80 18.91
N ASN A 60 -19.95 -1.39 18.02
CA ASN A 60 -18.63 -1.99 17.82
C ASN A 60 -17.49 -1.10 18.37
N VAL A 61 -17.78 0.14 18.76
CA VAL A 61 -16.77 1.01 19.39
C VAL A 61 -16.41 0.47 20.76
N VAL A 62 -15.11 0.29 21.01
CA VAL A 62 -14.58 -0.18 22.28
C VAL A 62 -13.66 0.86 22.92
N ALA A 63 -13.44 0.78 24.22
CA ALA A 63 -12.59 1.71 24.96
C ALA A 63 -11.14 1.74 24.41
N GLY A 64 -10.52 2.93 24.35
CA GLY A 64 -9.15 3.13 23.92
C GLY A 64 -8.96 4.10 22.76
N SER A 65 -10.05 4.71 22.27
CA SER A 65 -9.96 5.83 21.30
C SER A 65 -9.18 7.01 21.91
N HIS A 66 -8.49 7.78 21.09
CA HIS A 66 -7.72 8.93 21.54
C HIS A 66 -7.91 10.14 20.62
N ASN A 67 -8.05 11.30 21.23
CA ASN A 67 -8.20 12.57 20.53
C ASN A 67 -6.88 13.34 20.54
N TYR A 68 -6.21 13.43 19.40
CA TYR A 68 -4.95 14.17 19.24
C TYR A 68 -5.16 15.68 19.08
N ARG A 69 -6.39 16.15 18.88
CA ARG A 69 -6.62 17.59 18.76
C ARG A 69 -6.23 18.31 20.03
N ARG A 70 -5.37 19.33 19.90
CA ARG A 70 -4.93 20.20 20.98
C ARG A 70 -6.01 21.26 21.23
N LEU A 71 -7.03 20.88 21.97
CA LEU A 71 -8.16 21.77 22.28
C LEU A 71 -7.80 22.72 23.41
N SER A 72 -8.36 23.93 23.35
CA SER A 72 -8.31 24.88 24.47
C SER A 72 -8.83 24.21 25.76
N PRO A 73 -8.18 24.42 26.93
CA PRO A 73 -8.64 23.86 28.20
C PRO A 73 -10.09 24.16 28.55
N ASN A 74 -10.70 25.16 27.88
CA ASN A 74 -12.09 25.60 28.07
C ASN A 74 -13.05 24.99 27.02
N ALA A 75 -12.62 24.12 26.13
CA ALA A 75 -13.50 23.49 25.14
C ALA A 75 -14.45 22.51 25.84
N LYS A 76 -15.71 22.92 25.98
CA LYS A 76 -16.78 22.15 26.65
C LYS A 76 -17.54 21.23 25.71
N THR A 77 -17.03 20.95 24.51
CA THR A 77 -17.70 20.10 23.53
C THR A 77 -17.27 18.66 23.70
N ILE A 78 -18.10 17.71 23.28
CA ILE A 78 -17.76 16.28 23.20
C ILE A 78 -16.44 16.08 22.44
N ALA A 79 -16.21 16.85 21.38
CA ALA A 79 -14.96 16.91 20.62
C ALA A 79 -13.71 17.26 21.46
N GLY A 80 -13.88 17.86 22.62
CA GLY A 80 -12.81 18.20 23.58
C GLY A 80 -12.43 17.09 24.55
N HIS A 81 -13.13 15.97 24.54
CA HIS A 81 -12.81 14.86 25.43
C HIS A 81 -11.64 14.05 24.86
N ALA A 82 -10.66 13.67 25.70
CA ALA A 82 -9.47 12.96 25.28
C ALA A 82 -9.77 11.62 24.57
N ASP A 83 -10.87 10.97 24.94
CA ASP A 83 -11.25 9.67 24.41
C ASP A 83 -12.19 9.76 23.19
N TYR A 84 -12.51 10.97 22.71
CA TYR A 84 -13.47 11.14 21.61
C TYR A 84 -12.79 11.75 20.36
N PRO A 85 -12.39 10.93 19.38
CA PRO A 85 -11.81 11.38 18.12
C PRO A 85 -12.89 11.87 17.14
N MET A 86 -13.90 12.58 17.65
CA MET A 86 -15.07 13.03 16.89
C MET A 86 -14.73 14.04 15.80
N PRO A 87 -15.45 14.02 14.66
CA PRO A 87 -15.35 15.05 13.64
C PRO A 87 -15.64 16.45 14.21
N CYS A 88 -14.90 17.46 13.77
CA CYS A 88 -15.12 18.86 14.13
C CYS A 88 -15.78 19.68 13.02
N THR A 89 -15.58 19.26 11.78
CA THR A 89 -16.16 19.87 10.57
C THR A 89 -16.70 18.76 9.67
N GLU A 90 -17.47 19.15 8.66
CA GLU A 90 -17.99 18.22 7.66
C GLU A 90 -16.87 17.57 6.82
N ASP A 91 -15.71 18.24 6.70
CA ASP A 91 -14.55 17.73 5.99
C ASP A 91 -13.79 16.63 6.76
N ASN A 92 -14.16 16.34 8.02
CA ASN A 92 -13.55 15.28 8.83
C ASN A 92 -14.41 14.01 8.81
N ASP A 93 -14.84 13.60 7.63
CA ASP A 93 -15.75 12.45 7.43
C ASP A 93 -15.02 11.15 7.06
N HIS A 94 -13.76 11.27 6.60
CA HIS A 94 -13.02 10.20 5.99
C HIS A 94 -12.84 9.00 6.93
N GLY A 95 -12.35 9.17 8.15
CA GLY A 95 -12.18 8.08 9.10
C GLY A 95 -13.49 7.42 9.55
N THR A 96 -14.63 8.16 9.51
CA THR A 96 -15.96 7.60 9.75
C THR A 96 -16.38 6.67 8.59
N GLN A 97 -16.09 7.07 7.35
CA GLN A 97 -16.33 6.25 6.16
C GLN A 97 -15.46 4.96 6.20
N VAL A 98 -14.18 5.10 6.55
CA VAL A 98 -13.25 3.99 6.78
C VAL A 98 -13.79 3.02 7.85
N GLY A 99 -14.22 3.54 8.99
CA GLY A 99 -14.79 2.75 10.08
C GLY A 99 -16.01 1.92 9.66
N GLY A 100 -16.86 2.48 8.80
CA GLY A 100 -18.04 1.79 8.24
C GLY A 100 -17.67 0.61 7.35
N VAL A 101 -16.69 0.78 6.47
CA VAL A 101 -16.18 -0.32 5.64
C VAL A 101 -15.60 -1.45 6.49
N ILE A 102 -14.89 -1.12 7.58
CA ILE A 102 -14.32 -2.12 8.48
C ILE A 102 -15.41 -2.89 9.22
N ALA A 103 -16.27 -2.17 9.95
CA ALA A 103 -17.07 -2.77 11.00
C ALA A 103 -18.41 -2.06 11.28
N ALA A 104 -19.10 -1.52 10.27
CA ALA A 104 -20.52 -1.22 10.43
C ALA A 104 -21.26 -2.48 10.87
N ARG A 105 -22.18 -2.35 11.85
CA ARG A 105 -22.80 -3.47 12.56
C ARG A 105 -23.79 -4.22 11.69
N ASP A 106 -23.59 -5.52 11.51
CA ASP A 106 -24.54 -6.38 10.81
C ASP A 106 -25.79 -6.72 11.64
N GLY A 107 -26.90 -6.99 10.96
CA GLY A 107 -28.10 -7.53 11.57
C GLY A 107 -28.86 -6.58 12.52
N ASN A 108 -28.52 -5.29 12.52
CA ASN A 108 -29.19 -4.26 13.32
C ASN A 108 -30.40 -3.61 12.63
N GLY A 109 -30.65 -3.97 11.36
CA GLY A 109 -31.78 -3.49 10.57
C GLY A 109 -31.63 -2.08 10.00
N ILE A 110 -30.44 -1.46 10.10
CA ILE A 110 -30.12 -0.15 9.57
C ILE A 110 -28.85 -0.18 8.71
N GLY A 111 -28.66 0.82 7.87
CA GLY A 111 -27.46 1.20 7.19
C GLY A 111 -26.78 0.12 6.35
N VAL A 112 -25.51 -0.11 6.65
CA VAL A 112 -24.56 -0.94 5.89
C VAL A 112 -23.96 -2.04 6.76
N SER A 113 -23.14 -2.91 6.18
CA SER A 113 -22.39 -3.91 6.92
C SER A 113 -20.89 -3.73 6.63
N GLY A 114 -20.07 -3.73 7.65
CA GLY A 114 -18.63 -3.80 7.50
C GLY A 114 -18.15 -5.20 7.11
N VAL A 115 -16.90 -5.31 6.66
CA VAL A 115 -16.26 -6.59 6.31
C VAL A 115 -16.12 -7.49 7.54
N ALA A 116 -15.76 -6.91 8.68
CA ALA A 116 -15.70 -7.57 9.99
C ALA A 116 -16.73 -6.94 10.94
N PRO A 117 -18.04 -7.20 10.73
CA PRO A 117 -19.13 -6.40 11.32
C PRO A 117 -19.27 -6.54 12.84
N ARG A 118 -18.41 -7.31 13.48
CA ARG A 118 -18.35 -7.49 14.94
C ARG A 118 -16.98 -7.28 15.53
N ALA A 119 -16.03 -6.74 14.74
CA ALA A 119 -14.75 -6.29 15.26
C ALA A 119 -14.91 -5.04 16.13
N GLY A 120 -14.07 -4.90 17.16
CA GLY A 120 -14.01 -3.69 17.97
C GLY A 120 -13.32 -2.56 17.23
N LEU A 121 -13.94 -1.38 17.19
CA LEU A 121 -13.37 -0.16 16.60
C LEU A 121 -12.77 0.76 17.67
N VAL A 122 -11.60 1.30 17.36
CA VAL A 122 -10.92 2.34 18.13
C VAL A 122 -10.51 3.46 17.15
N GLY A 123 -10.79 4.71 17.45
CA GLY A 123 -10.44 5.85 16.60
C GLY A 123 -9.25 6.64 17.16
N PHE A 124 -8.33 6.99 16.27
CA PHE A 124 -7.18 7.86 16.54
C PHE A 124 -7.15 8.97 15.47
N ASN A 125 -7.57 10.19 15.83
CA ASN A 125 -7.60 11.32 14.88
C ASN A 125 -6.22 12.00 14.76
N ALA A 126 -5.19 11.20 14.51
CA ALA A 126 -3.79 11.67 14.46
C ALA A 126 -3.52 12.65 13.30
N LEU A 127 -4.31 12.58 12.23
CA LEU A 127 -4.19 13.49 11.09
C LEU A 127 -4.81 14.88 11.34
N ALA A 128 -5.53 15.06 12.44
CA ALA A 128 -6.21 16.31 12.76
C ALA A 128 -5.28 17.52 12.94
N ASN A 129 -4.00 17.28 13.27
CA ASN A 129 -2.99 18.33 13.45
C ASN A 129 -1.85 18.26 12.41
N SER A 130 -1.82 17.23 11.56
CA SER A 130 -0.72 16.96 10.60
C SER A 130 0.67 16.95 11.26
N LEU A 131 0.76 16.43 12.51
CA LEU A 131 2.02 16.35 13.26
C LEU A 131 2.58 14.92 13.21
N THR A 132 3.85 14.81 12.84
CA THR A 132 4.56 13.53 12.76
C THR A 132 4.56 12.77 14.09
N GLU A 133 4.73 13.46 15.22
CA GLU A 133 4.70 12.82 16.54
C GLU A 133 3.34 12.21 16.89
N ASP A 134 2.23 12.84 16.48
CA ASP A 134 0.88 12.30 16.72
C ASP A 134 0.66 11.03 15.90
N ALA A 135 1.12 11.00 14.65
CA ALA A 135 1.06 9.82 13.79
C ALA A 135 1.93 8.67 14.35
N LEU A 136 3.16 8.96 14.80
CA LEU A 136 4.06 7.96 15.39
C LEU A 136 3.48 7.37 16.68
N ASP A 137 2.91 8.20 17.56
CA ASP A 137 2.24 7.71 18.78
C ASP A 137 1.03 6.84 18.45
N ALA A 138 0.20 7.25 17.48
CA ALA A 138 -0.98 6.49 17.06
C ALA A 138 -0.62 5.08 16.55
N LEU A 139 0.50 4.93 15.83
CA LEU A 139 0.96 3.64 15.31
C LEU A 139 1.34 2.64 16.40
N VAL A 140 1.63 3.07 17.64
CA VAL A 140 2.01 2.17 18.74
C VAL A 140 1.10 2.29 19.97
N ARG A 141 0.09 3.15 19.92
CA ARG A 141 -0.83 3.32 21.03
C ARG A 141 -1.64 2.04 21.27
N ASP A 142 -1.57 1.50 22.48
CA ASP A 142 -2.27 0.28 22.90
C ASP A 142 -1.93 -0.98 22.06
N ILE A 143 -0.67 -1.16 21.65
CA ILE A 143 -0.22 -2.27 20.78
C ILE A 143 -0.48 -3.68 21.35
N ASN A 144 -0.69 -3.82 22.67
CA ASN A 144 -1.06 -5.10 23.29
C ASN A 144 -2.58 -5.32 23.32
N ARG A 145 -3.38 -4.33 22.96
CA ARG A 145 -4.84 -4.40 22.91
C ARG A 145 -5.40 -4.33 21.49
N ASN A 146 -4.79 -3.50 20.63
CA ASN A 146 -5.17 -3.37 19.24
C ASN A 146 -4.44 -4.42 18.40
N HIS A 147 -5.13 -4.99 17.43
CA HIS A 147 -4.62 -6.08 16.60
C HIS A 147 -4.20 -5.58 15.21
N VAL A 148 -4.99 -4.67 14.65
CA VAL A 148 -4.80 -4.10 13.31
C VAL A 148 -4.84 -2.58 13.42
N TYR A 149 -3.96 -1.91 12.68
CA TYR A 149 -3.91 -0.46 12.52
C TYR A 149 -4.17 -0.14 11.07
N ASN A 150 -5.34 0.44 10.81
CA ASN A 150 -5.74 0.88 9.48
C ASN A 150 -5.29 2.31 9.23
N ASN A 151 -4.56 2.50 8.14
CA ASN A 151 -4.00 3.77 7.71
C ASN A 151 -4.43 4.02 6.26
N SER A 152 -5.52 4.75 6.06
CA SER A 152 -6.04 5.11 4.74
C SER A 152 -5.47 6.46 4.27
N TRP A 153 -4.18 6.66 4.47
CA TRP A 153 -3.43 7.88 4.16
C TRP A 153 -1.99 7.55 3.78
N GLY A 154 -1.25 8.51 3.24
CA GLY A 154 0.14 8.41 2.84
C GLY A 154 0.72 9.79 2.51
N ALA A 155 1.83 9.83 1.79
CA ALA A 155 2.41 11.04 1.25
C ALA A 155 1.47 11.69 0.21
N ALA A 156 1.77 12.94 -0.15
CA ALA A 156 1.02 13.62 -1.20
C ALA A 156 1.30 13.01 -2.58
N ASP A 157 0.25 12.81 -3.38
CA ASP A 157 0.30 12.23 -4.73
C ASP A 157 0.82 13.26 -5.76
N ILE A 158 2.07 13.68 -5.63
CA ILE A 158 2.67 14.75 -6.46
C ILE A 158 4.00 14.35 -7.14
N GLY A 159 4.31 13.06 -7.14
CA GLY A 159 5.45 12.48 -7.88
C GLY A 159 6.81 12.58 -7.19
N HIS A 160 6.93 13.19 -6.01
CA HIS A 160 8.20 13.26 -5.28
C HIS A 160 8.48 11.98 -4.49
N PHE A 161 9.76 11.73 -4.24
CA PHE A 161 10.18 10.65 -3.35
C PHE A 161 10.10 11.11 -1.89
N PHE A 162 9.11 10.64 -1.17
CA PHE A 162 8.87 10.98 0.23
C PHE A 162 9.39 9.88 1.16
N ALA A 163 10.57 10.07 1.74
CA ALA A 163 10.95 9.28 2.91
C ALA A 163 10.17 9.78 4.15
N PRO A 164 9.91 8.92 5.16
CA PRO A 164 9.36 9.40 6.42
C PRO A 164 10.22 10.53 7.01
N ASP A 165 9.62 11.63 7.45
CA ASP A 165 10.32 12.83 7.94
C ASP A 165 11.42 12.54 8.96
N ASN A 166 11.16 11.57 9.83
CA ASN A 166 12.15 11.04 10.76
C ASN A 166 12.18 9.51 10.61
N LYS A 167 12.87 9.03 9.56
CA LYS A 167 12.93 7.59 9.26
C LYS A 167 13.37 6.75 10.46
N ALA A 168 14.32 7.20 11.23
CA ALA A 168 14.82 6.45 12.38
C ALA A 168 13.74 6.29 13.47
N ALA A 169 12.98 7.35 13.76
CA ALA A 169 11.87 7.28 14.70
C ALA A 169 10.72 6.44 14.14
N PHE A 170 10.39 6.59 12.86
CA PHE A 170 9.36 5.80 12.18
C PHE A 170 9.70 4.30 12.19
N ASP A 171 10.91 3.93 11.81
CA ASP A 171 11.36 2.52 11.83
C ASP A 171 11.36 1.95 13.25
N SER A 172 11.77 2.73 14.25
CA SER A 172 11.72 2.33 15.66
C SER A 172 10.29 2.09 16.12
N THR A 173 9.36 2.98 15.77
CA THR A 173 7.94 2.87 16.08
C THR A 173 7.33 1.62 15.46
N LEU A 174 7.54 1.40 14.15
CA LEU A 174 7.07 0.17 13.50
C LEU A 174 7.67 -1.08 14.16
N ASN A 175 8.98 -1.08 14.44
CA ASN A 175 9.64 -2.20 15.09
C ASN A 175 9.07 -2.51 16.48
N ASP A 176 8.68 -1.50 17.24
CA ASP A 176 8.00 -1.68 18.51
C ASP A 176 6.63 -2.37 18.33
N GLY A 177 5.82 -1.92 17.39
CA GLY A 177 4.55 -2.56 17.07
C GLY A 177 4.72 -4.00 16.58
N LEU A 178 5.70 -4.25 15.70
CA LEU A 178 5.97 -5.57 15.13
C LEU A 178 6.59 -6.57 16.10
N SER A 179 7.36 -6.09 17.09
CA SER A 179 8.09 -6.98 18.02
C SER A 179 7.45 -7.12 19.38
N LYS A 180 6.78 -6.07 19.88
CA LYS A 180 6.17 -6.04 21.22
C LYS A 180 4.65 -6.17 21.16
N GLY A 181 4.01 -5.70 20.08
CA GLY A 181 2.56 -5.72 19.94
C GLY A 181 1.96 -7.12 20.02
N ARG A 182 0.71 -7.21 20.50
CA ARG A 182 -0.01 -8.48 20.66
C ARG A 182 0.83 -9.53 21.40
N ASP A 183 1.49 -9.13 22.47
CA ASP A 183 2.34 -10.01 23.30
C ASP A 183 3.47 -10.71 22.50
N GLY A 184 4.07 -9.98 21.53
CA GLY A 184 5.18 -10.46 20.71
C GLY A 184 4.78 -11.10 19.37
N LEU A 185 3.48 -11.26 19.09
CA LEU A 185 2.99 -11.68 17.77
C LEU A 185 3.10 -10.57 16.71
N GLY A 186 3.19 -9.31 17.16
CA GLY A 186 3.21 -8.10 16.36
C GLY A 186 1.82 -7.67 15.88
N VAL A 187 1.60 -6.35 15.84
CA VAL A 187 0.38 -5.78 15.26
C VAL A 187 0.46 -5.78 13.74
N ILE A 188 -0.68 -5.67 13.08
CA ILE A 188 -0.77 -5.65 11.63
C ILE A 188 -1.02 -4.21 11.19
N TYR A 189 -0.16 -3.68 10.33
CA TYR A 189 -0.31 -2.37 9.71
C TYR A 189 -0.80 -2.53 8.29
N THR A 190 -1.94 -1.93 7.96
CA THR A 190 -2.45 -1.80 6.59
C THR A 190 -2.37 -0.36 6.15
N PHE A 191 -1.85 -0.11 4.96
CA PHE A 191 -1.73 1.23 4.38
C PHE A 191 -2.28 1.29 2.96
N ALA A 192 -2.87 2.42 2.61
CA ALA A 192 -3.28 2.73 1.25
C ALA A 192 -2.06 2.91 0.35
N ALA A 193 -2.13 2.40 -0.89
CA ALA A 193 -0.99 2.43 -1.82
C ALA A 193 -0.74 3.80 -2.46
N GLY A 194 -1.72 4.73 -2.39
CA GLY A 194 -1.70 6.03 -3.06
C GLY A 194 -2.69 6.11 -4.22
N ASN A 195 -3.05 7.33 -4.62
CA ASN A 195 -4.09 7.61 -5.62
C ASN A 195 -3.60 8.45 -6.81
N GLY A 196 -2.30 8.68 -6.91
CA GLY A 196 -1.68 9.55 -7.91
C GLY A 196 -1.35 8.88 -9.25
N ALA A 197 -1.71 7.59 -9.47
CA ALA A 197 -1.28 6.87 -10.68
C ALA A 197 -1.75 7.52 -11.99
N PHE A 198 -2.88 8.23 -11.99
CA PHE A 198 -3.36 8.96 -13.16
C PHE A 198 -2.43 10.13 -13.54
N ASP A 199 -1.79 10.72 -12.54
CA ASP A 199 -0.82 11.81 -12.67
C ASP A 199 0.63 11.32 -12.80
N GLY A 200 0.85 10.00 -12.78
CA GLY A 200 2.15 9.36 -12.95
C GLY A 200 2.84 8.98 -11.64
N ASP A 201 2.17 9.15 -10.50
CA ASP A 201 2.71 8.74 -9.21
C ASP A 201 2.78 7.22 -9.07
N TYR A 202 3.65 6.75 -8.19
CA TYR A 202 4.05 5.36 -8.11
C TYR A 202 4.32 4.97 -6.65
N SER A 203 3.65 3.94 -6.14
CA SER A 203 3.61 3.59 -4.72
C SER A 203 4.97 3.48 -3.99
N PRO A 204 6.06 3.00 -4.62
CA PRO A 204 7.37 3.01 -3.95
C PRO A 204 7.97 4.40 -3.70
N MET A 205 7.39 5.47 -4.24
CA MET A 205 7.82 6.85 -3.97
C MET A 205 7.35 7.34 -2.60
N ASP A 206 6.43 6.64 -1.94
CA ASP A 206 6.12 6.82 -0.52
C ASP A 206 6.85 5.78 0.32
N GLY A 207 7.92 6.21 0.99
CA GLY A 207 8.72 5.37 1.87
C GLY A 207 7.95 4.87 3.11
N THR A 208 6.85 5.54 3.47
CA THR A 208 5.97 5.11 4.57
C THR A 208 5.24 3.83 4.17
N VAL A 209 4.52 3.86 3.04
CA VAL A 209 3.68 2.72 2.61
C VAL A 209 4.50 1.54 2.09
N SER A 210 5.77 1.77 1.75
CA SER A 210 6.70 0.73 1.30
C SER A 210 7.56 0.11 2.41
N ALA A 211 7.44 0.60 3.65
CA ALA A 211 8.27 0.15 4.77
C ALA A 211 8.02 -1.31 5.17
N ARG A 212 9.04 -1.90 5.83
CA ARG A 212 8.95 -3.27 6.36
C ARG A 212 7.82 -3.42 7.37
N GLY A 213 7.02 -4.47 7.21
CA GLY A 213 5.89 -4.77 8.10
C GLY A 213 4.56 -4.16 7.65
N ILE A 214 4.56 -3.33 6.62
CA ILE A 214 3.35 -2.75 6.06
C ILE A 214 2.69 -3.72 5.06
N VAL A 215 1.37 -3.85 5.15
CA VAL A 215 0.52 -4.46 4.13
C VAL A 215 -0.02 -3.32 3.26
N THR A 216 0.59 -3.13 2.10
CA THR A 216 0.24 -2.06 1.16
C THR A 216 -0.89 -2.50 0.25
N VAL A 217 -1.97 -1.72 0.19
CA VAL A 217 -3.25 -2.10 -0.41
C VAL A 217 -3.57 -1.23 -1.61
N CYS A 218 -3.69 -1.83 -2.79
CA CYS A 218 -4.14 -1.21 -4.03
C CYS A 218 -5.65 -1.39 -4.27
N ALA A 219 -6.20 -0.69 -5.26
CA ALA A 219 -7.63 -0.66 -5.53
C ALA A 219 -7.98 -1.28 -6.88
N THR A 220 -9.06 -2.09 -6.91
CA THR A 220 -9.70 -2.60 -8.13
C THR A 220 -11.16 -2.17 -8.20
N ASN A 221 -11.67 -1.98 -9.42
CA ASN A 221 -13.07 -1.64 -9.67
C ASN A 221 -13.98 -2.88 -9.73
N ALA A 222 -15.28 -2.67 -9.90
CA ALA A 222 -16.28 -3.74 -9.97
C ALA A 222 -16.16 -4.67 -11.21
N ALA A 223 -15.24 -4.38 -12.11
CA ALA A 223 -14.88 -5.23 -13.25
C ALA A 223 -13.61 -6.06 -13.01
N GLY A 224 -13.02 -5.99 -11.81
CA GLY A 224 -11.75 -6.65 -11.49
C GLY A 224 -10.53 -6.04 -12.18
N LYS A 225 -10.63 -4.78 -12.60
CA LYS A 225 -9.52 -4.01 -13.18
C LYS A 225 -8.94 -3.06 -12.15
N ARG A 226 -7.66 -2.71 -12.30
CA ARG A 226 -7.04 -1.67 -11.48
C ARG A 226 -7.84 -0.36 -11.65
N ALA A 227 -8.18 0.27 -10.54
CA ALA A 227 -8.75 1.62 -10.59
C ALA A 227 -7.69 2.60 -11.15
N PRO A 228 -8.05 3.52 -12.05
CA PRO A 228 -7.07 4.37 -12.75
C PRO A 228 -6.16 5.18 -11.83
N TYR A 229 -6.68 5.62 -10.70
CA TYR A 229 -5.94 6.37 -9.68
C TYR A 229 -5.01 5.47 -8.84
N SER A 230 -5.31 4.18 -8.73
CA SER A 230 -4.57 3.29 -7.83
C SER A 230 -3.12 3.15 -8.27
N GLU A 231 -2.21 3.51 -7.38
CA GLU A 231 -0.81 3.40 -7.64
C GLU A 231 -0.36 1.94 -7.72
N ARG A 232 0.68 1.75 -8.50
CA ARG A 232 1.32 0.47 -8.79
C ARG A 232 2.71 0.40 -8.16
N GLY A 233 3.27 -0.79 -8.01
CA GLY A 233 4.63 -0.89 -7.48
C GLY A 233 5.01 -2.30 -7.04
N PRO A 234 6.30 -2.55 -6.81
CA PRO A 234 6.83 -3.81 -6.31
C PRO A 234 6.62 -3.99 -4.80
N ASN A 235 6.12 -2.97 -4.09
CA ASN A 235 5.78 -2.95 -2.67
C ASN A 235 4.36 -3.44 -2.37
N LEU A 236 3.46 -3.48 -3.36
CA LEU A 236 2.07 -3.89 -3.16
C LEU A 236 1.95 -5.29 -2.59
N THR A 237 1.05 -5.46 -1.62
CA THR A 237 0.74 -6.79 -1.10
C THR A 237 -0.48 -7.37 -1.82
N VAL A 238 -1.64 -6.76 -1.66
CA VAL A 238 -2.89 -7.16 -2.32
C VAL A 238 -3.71 -5.93 -2.67
N CYS A 239 -4.63 -6.08 -3.62
CA CYS A 239 -5.68 -5.10 -3.85
C CYS A 239 -6.99 -5.51 -3.16
N ALA A 240 -7.89 -4.54 -3.01
CA ALA A 240 -9.28 -4.78 -2.66
C ALA A 240 -10.22 -3.94 -3.55
N PRO A 241 -11.52 -4.27 -3.59
CA PRO A 241 -12.50 -3.50 -4.34
C PRO A 241 -12.56 -2.02 -3.93
N SER A 242 -12.78 -1.14 -4.91
CA SER A 242 -13.02 0.29 -4.69
C SER A 242 -13.69 0.91 -5.92
N ALA A 243 -13.94 2.22 -5.89
CA ALA A 243 -14.49 2.99 -7.00
C ALA A 243 -13.60 2.96 -8.24
N ASP A 244 -14.18 3.15 -9.42
CA ASP A 244 -13.44 3.23 -10.68
C ASP A 244 -12.90 4.64 -10.95
N LEU A 245 -13.73 5.66 -10.76
CA LEU A 245 -13.48 7.07 -11.06
C LEU A 245 -13.03 7.39 -12.49
N SER A 246 -12.95 6.41 -13.40
CA SER A 246 -12.52 6.62 -14.80
C SER A 246 -13.31 7.73 -15.49
N LYS A 247 -14.61 7.81 -15.22
CA LYS A 247 -15.50 8.82 -15.78
C LYS A 247 -15.22 10.21 -15.20
N VAL A 248 -14.97 10.29 -13.91
CA VAL A 248 -14.59 11.54 -13.21
C VAL A 248 -13.24 12.05 -13.72
N LEU A 249 -12.31 11.13 -13.97
CA LEU A 249 -10.98 11.41 -14.53
C LEU A 249 -11.02 11.69 -16.05
N GLY A 250 -12.20 11.68 -16.67
CA GLY A 250 -12.37 12.02 -18.09
C GLY A 250 -11.83 10.98 -19.07
N ILE A 251 -11.74 9.70 -18.66
CA ILE A 251 -11.27 8.62 -19.54
C ILE A 251 -12.36 8.34 -20.61
N PRO A 252 -12.08 8.50 -21.90
CA PRO A 252 -13.08 8.30 -22.96
C PRO A 252 -13.62 6.87 -22.99
N GLY A 253 -14.94 6.74 -23.10
CA GLY A 253 -15.61 5.44 -23.18
C GLY A 253 -15.65 4.64 -21.88
N ALA A 254 -15.26 5.24 -20.76
CA ALA A 254 -15.27 4.57 -19.46
C ALA A 254 -16.70 4.20 -19.03
N PRO A 255 -16.92 2.98 -18.46
CA PRO A 255 -18.20 2.61 -17.89
C PRO A 255 -18.50 3.44 -16.64
N THR A 256 -19.77 3.49 -16.24
CA THR A 256 -20.16 4.01 -14.93
C THR A 256 -20.24 2.82 -13.97
N LEU A 257 -19.21 2.63 -13.14
CA LEU A 257 -19.18 1.61 -12.12
C LEU A 257 -19.52 2.20 -10.75
N PRO A 258 -20.05 1.40 -9.82
CA PRO A 258 -20.44 1.88 -8.50
C PRO A 258 -19.20 2.17 -7.62
N ASP A 259 -19.32 3.18 -6.78
CA ASP A 259 -18.39 3.46 -5.70
C ASP A 259 -18.69 2.60 -4.47
N VAL A 260 -18.04 2.87 -3.34
CA VAL A 260 -18.18 2.10 -2.11
C VAL A 260 -19.24 2.73 -1.20
N SER A 261 -20.21 1.90 -0.78
CA SER A 261 -21.25 2.33 0.17
C SER A 261 -20.75 2.14 1.60
N THR A 262 -20.86 3.18 2.44
CA THR A 262 -20.39 3.16 3.83
C THR A 262 -21.14 4.18 4.71
N THR A 263 -20.78 4.27 5.99
CA THR A 263 -21.26 5.31 6.93
C THR A 263 -20.75 6.69 6.53
N ALA A 264 -21.51 7.73 6.85
CA ALA A 264 -21.15 9.14 6.73
C ALA A 264 -21.50 9.88 8.03
N LEU A 265 -21.09 11.14 8.17
CA LEU A 265 -21.32 11.90 9.39
C LEU A 265 -22.82 12.06 9.73
N GLN A 266 -23.10 12.30 11.01
CA GLN A 266 -24.44 12.60 11.54
C GLN A 266 -25.44 11.46 11.31
N ASN A 267 -24.99 10.22 11.51
CA ASN A 267 -25.77 8.98 11.25
C ASN A 267 -26.27 8.88 9.80
N GLN A 268 -25.55 9.47 8.84
CA GLN A 268 -25.86 9.33 7.42
C GLN A 268 -25.03 8.20 6.78
N TYR A 269 -25.31 7.95 5.51
CA TYR A 269 -24.64 6.95 4.69
C TYR A 269 -24.29 7.56 3.34
N THR A 270 -23.22 7.09 2.73
CA THR A 270 -22.79 7.52 1.39
C THR A 270 -22.61 6.31 0.47
N ASP A 271 -22.80 6.54 -0.81
CA ASP A 271 -22.50 5.58 -1.90
C ASP A 271 -21.32 6.08 -2.76
N SER A 272 -20.50 7.01 -2.27
CA SER A 272 -19.45 7.69 -3.05
C SER A 272 -18.05 7.58 -2.45
N PHE A 273 -17.82 6.69 -1.48
CA PHE A 273 -16.50 6.48 -0.91
C PHE A 273 -15.58 5.76 -1.93
N ASN A 274 -14.33 6.20 -2.04
CA ASN A 274 -13.43 5.81 -3.11
C ASN A 274 -11.95 5.79 -2.67
N GLY A 275 -11.05 5.68 -3.66
CA GLY A 275 -9.60 5.68 -3.43
C GLY A 275 -9.08 4.34 -2.91
N THR A 276 -7.77 4.23 -2.80
CA THR A 276 -7.12 3.17 -2.04
C THR A 276 -7.49 3.25 -0.55
N SER A 277 -8.00 4.41 -0.13
CA SER A 277 -8.62 4.65 1.18
C SER A 277 -9.83 3.76 1.47
N ALA A 278 -10.64 3.42 0.46
CA ALA A 278 -11.77 2.50 0.63
C ALA A 278 -11.34 1.02 0.54
N ALA A 279 -10.29 0.72 -0.22
CA ALA A 279 -9.72 -0.63 -0.35
C ALA A 279 -9.01 -1.11 0.93
N THR A 280 -8.26 -0.22 1.58
CA THR A 280 -7.45 -0.53 2.77
C THR A 280 -8.28 -1.06 3.94
N PRO A 281 -9.39 -0.43 4.37
CA PRO A 281 -10.24 -0.94 5.44
C PRO A 281 -10.89 -2.29 5.13
N MET A 282 -11.09 -2.61 3.86
CA MET A 282 -11.56 -3.95 3.47
C MET A 282 -10.53 -5.02 3.83
N VAL A 283 -9.25 -4.77 3.55
CA VAL A 283 -8.16 -5.68 3.93
C VAL A 283 -8.01 -5.74 5.44
N SER A 284 -8.12 -4.61 6.16
CA SER A 284 -8.13 -4.59 7.64
C SER A 284 -9.23 -5.46 8.21
N GLY A 285 -10.44 -5.41 7.63
CA GLY A 285 -11.55 -6.28 7.99
C GLY A 285 -11.25 -7.75 7.73
N VAL A 286 -10.71 -8.09 6.55
CA VAL A 286 -10.31 -9.49 6.24
C VAL A 286 -9.24 -9.99 7.21
N VAL A 287 -8.26 -9.17 7.55
CA VAL A 287 -7.24 -9.51 8.56
C VAL A 287 -7.89 -9.79 9.92
N ALA A 288 -8.91 -9.02 10.32
CA ALA A 288 -9.64 -9.31 11.56
C ALA A 288 -10.35 -10.68 11.51
N LEU A 289 -10.95 -11.06 10.36
CA LEU A 289 -11.53 -12.40 10.19
C LEU A 289 -10.46 -13.50 10.27
N MET A 290 -9.28 -13.27 9.69
CA MET A 290 -8.13 -14.20 9.78
C MET A 290 -7.66 -14.37 11.22
N LEU A 291 -7.50 -13.27 11.97
CA LEU A 291 -7.05 -13.29 13.37
C LEU A 291 -8.11 -13.90 14.30
N GLN A 292 -9.41 -13.75 14.02
CA GLN A 292 -10.47 -14.48 14.72
C GLN A 292 -10.36 -15.98 14.46
N ALA A 293 -10.07 -16.38 13.22
CA ALA A 293 -9.91 -17.79 12.84
C ALA A 293 -8.65 -18.44 13.44
N ASN A 294 -7.57 -17.65 13.59
CA ASN A 294 -6.32 -18.08 14.22
C ASN A 294 -5.63 -16.91 14.96
N PRO A 295 -5.89 -16.73 16.25
CA PRO A 295 -5.30 -15.64 17.05
C PRO A 295 -3.77 -15.69 17.21
N LYS A 296 -3.15 -16.82 16.86
CA LYS A 296 -1.69 -17.02 16.98
C LYS A 296 -0.92 -16.56 15.74
N LEU A 297 -1.59 -16.09 14.69
CA LEU A 297 -0.92 -15.54 13.52
C LEU A 297 -0.07 -14.34 13.91
N THR A 298 1.18 -14.34 13.46
CA THR A 298 2.11 -13.23 13.63
C THR A 298 1.92 -12.19 12.51
N TRP A 299 2.53 -11.02 12.69
CA TRP A 299 2.55 -10.01 11.65
C TRP A 299 3.23 -10.49 10.34
N ARG A 300 4.12 -11.49 10.42
CA ARG A 300 4.78 -12.10 9.27
C ARG A 300 3.88 -13.10 8.53
N ASP A 301 3.02 -13.81 9.26
CA ASP A 301 2.09 -14.78 8.68
C ASP A 301 1.04 -14.12 7.81
N VAL A 302 0.53 -12.95 8.24
CA VAL A 302 -0.59 -12.27 7.57
C VAL A 302 -0.30 -11.94 6.10
N PRO A 303 0.79 -11.24 5.72
CA PRO A 303 1.07 -10.97 4.30
C PRO A 303 1.34 -12.24 3.49
N LEU A 304 1.89 -13.29 4.09
CA LEU A 304 2.08 -14.59 3.43
C LEU A 304 0.75 -15.26 3.10
N ILE A 305 -0.19 -15.26 4.04
CA ILE A 305 -1.54 -15.81 3.85
C ILE A 305 -2.29 -14.98 2.81
N LEU A 306 -2.25 -13.64 2.91
CA LEU A 306 -2.89 -12.75 1.93
C LEU A 306 -2.37 -13.01 0.52
N ALA A 307 -1.04 -13.09 0.33
CA ALA A 307 -0.43 -13.35 -0.96
C ALA A 307 -0.83 -14.73 -1.54
N ARG A 308 -0.88 -15.76 -0.69
CA ARG A 308 -1.19 -17.13 -1.12
C ARG A 308 -2.68 -17.37 -1.36
N SER A 309 -3.56 -16.60 -0.74
CA SER A 309 -5.02 -16.71 -0.88
C SER A 309 -5.62 -15.72 -1.86
N ALA A 310 -4.85 -14.73 -2.34
CA ALA A 310 -5.33 -13.71 -3.27
C ALA A 310 -5.81 -14.31 -4.60
N ARG A 311 -6.85 -13.68 -5.18
CA ARG A 311 -7.36 -14.06 -6.50
C ARG A 311 -6.58 -13.32 -7.59
N GLN A 312 -6.14 -14.04 -8.61
CA GLN A 312 -5.69 -13.41 -9.84
C GLN A 312 -6.88 -12.81 -10.57
N VAL A 313 -6.85 -11.50 -10.76
CA VAL A 313 -7.81 -10.74 -11.57
C VAL A 313 -7.15 -10.33 -12.89
N ASP A 314 -7.93 -9.84 -13.84
CA ASP A 314 -7.40 -9.43 -15.15
C ASP A 314 -6.39 -10.45 -15.72
N ALA A 315 -6.80 -11.71 -15.74
CA ALA A 315 -5.92 -12.84 -16.07
C ALA A 315 -5.28 -12.77 -17.47
N LYS A 316 -5.80 -11.90 -18.35
CA LYS A 316 -5.25 -11.64 -19.69
C LYS A 316 -4.14 -10.58 -19.70
N SER A 317 -3.93 -9.87 -18.58
CA SER A 317 -2.84 -8.88 -18.48
C SER A 317 -1.49 -9.58 -18.64
N SER A 318 -0.67 -9.06 -19.53
CA SER A 318 0.69 -9.56 -19.77
C SER A 318 1.67 -9.27 -18.62
N GLY A 319 1.25 -8.48 -17.62
CA GLY A 319 2.09 -8.12 -16.46
C GLY A 319 2.22 -9.22 -15.39
N TRP A 320 1.35 -10.24 -15.41
CA TRP A 320 1.45 -11.34 -14.46
C TRP A 320 2.70 -12.17 -14.66
N ARG A 321 3.47 -12.36 -13.60
CA ARG A 321 4.64 -13.26 -13.56
C ARG A 321 4.53 -14.22 -12.39
N SER A 322 4.78 -15.49 -12.68
CA SER A 322 5.02 -16.49 -11.65
C SER A 322 6.48 -16.47 -11.26
N HIS A 323 6.78 -16.65 -9.99
CA HIS A 323 8.11 -17.01 -9.55
C HIS A 323 8.02 -18.36 -8.83
N ASN A 324 9.03 -19.19 -9.04
CA ASN A 324 9.12 -20.48 -8.38
C ASN A 324 9.51 -20.23 -6.92
N SER A 325 8.51 -20.11 -6.05
CA SER A 325 8.74 -20.16 -4.62
C SER A 325 9.01 -21.62 -4.22
N PRO A 326 10.05 -21.90 -3.43
CA PRO A 326 10.20 -23.25 -2.89
C PRO A 326 8.95 -23.63 -2.10
N ILE A 327 8.47 -24.86 -2.31
CA ILE A 327 7.35 -25.40 -1.54
C ILE A 327 7.74 -25.36 -0.07
N VAL A 328 6.96 -24.68 0.76
CA VAL A 328 7.15 -24.73 2.20
C VAL A 328 6.57 -26.05 2.70
N GLU A 329 7.44 -27.00 3.03
CA GLU A 329 7.04 -28.29 3.56
C GLU A 329 6.14 -28.12 4.79
N GLY A 330 4.97 -28.74 4.78
CA GLY A 330 3.99 -28.66 5.85
C GLY A 330 2.97 -27.52 5.75
N GLN A 331 3.03 -26.66 4.71
CA GLN A 331 1.96 -25.66 4.47
C GLN A 331 0.86 -26.26 3.57
N PRO A 332 -0.42 -26.15 3.99
CA PRO A 332 -1.53 -26.70 3.20
C PRO A 332 -1.86 -25.82 1.99
N GLY A 333 -2.12 -26.45 0.84
CA GLY A 333 -2.77 -25.82 -0.29
C GLY A 333 -2.06 -26.00 -1.65
N PRO A 334 -2.77 -25.74 -2.76
CA PRO A 334 -2.28 -25.93 -4.11
C PRO A 334 -1.38 -24.79 -4.64
N TYR A 335 -0.67 -24.09 -3.74
CA TYR A 335 -0.07 -22.78 -4.02
C TYR A 335 1.43 -22.91 -4.29
N ASP A 336 1.79 -23.78 -5.22
CA ASP A 336 3.18 -24.06 -5.57
C ASP A 336 3.90 -22.90 -6.26
N THR A 337 3.13 -21.87 -6.71
CA THR A 337 3.69 -20.69 -7.37
C THR A 337 2.94 -19.43 -6.95
N LEU A 338 3.64 -18.47 -6.34
CA LEU A 338 3.12 -17.11 -6.21
C LEU A 338 3.15 -16.43 -7.57
N ARG A 339 2.15 -15.60 -7.83
CA ARG A 339 2.09 -14.72 -9.00
C ARG A 339 2.07 -13.29 -8.54
N TYR A 340 2.79 -12.44 -9.24
CA TYR A 340 2.86 -11.02 -8.94
C TYR A 340 2.59 -10.16 -10.17
N HIS A 341 1.95 -9.03 -9.94
CA HIS A 341 1.72 -7.99 -10.94
C HIS A 341 1.91 -6.61 -10.29
N HIS A 342 2.63 -5.71 -10.95
CA HIS A 342 2.86 -4.37 -10.39
C HIS A 342 1.58 -3.54 -10.22
N ASP A 343 0.50 -3.87 -10.94
CA ASP A 343 -0.82 -3.24 -10.77
C ASP A 343 -1.68 -3.86 -9.67
N TYR A 344 -1.40 -5.11 -9.28
CA TYR A 344 -2.32 -5.90 -8.43
C TYR A 344 -1.64 -6.55 -7.23
N GLY A 345 -0.33 -6.35 -7.03
CA GLY A 345 0.41 -7.11 -6.04
C GLY A 345 0.29 -8.61 -6.29
N PHE A 346 -0.05 -9.39 -5.28
CA PHE A 346 -0.33 -10.83 -5.41
C PHE A 346 -1.77 -11.14 -5.90
N GLY A 347 -2.61 -10.11 -6.06
CA GLY A 347 -3.99 -10.21 -6.53
C GLY A 347 -4.99 -9.51 -5.61
N VAL A 348 -6.27 -9.75 -5.86
CA VAL A 348 -7.36 -9.22 -5.02
C VAL A 348 -7.58 -10.13 -3.83
N VAL A 349 -7.70 -9.53 -2.64
CA VAL A 349 -7.96 -10.25 -1.40
C VAL A 349 -9.20 -11.14 -1.50
N ASN A 350 -9.12 -12.35 -0.93
CA ASN A 350 -10.19 -13.34 -0.90
C ASN A 350 -10.40 -13.79 0.56
N ALA A 351 -11.41 -13.24 1.19
CA ALA A 351 -11.69 -13.45 2.61
C ALA A 351 -11.96 -14.92 2.95
N ASP A 352 -12.71 -15.63 2.12
CA ASP A 352 -12.99 -17.05 2.31
C ASP A 352 -11.72 -17.91 2.30
N ALA A 353 -10.89 -17.72 1.27
CA ALA A 353 -9.63 -18.46 1.14
C ALA A 353 -8.63 -18.08 2.24
N ALA A 354 -8.53 -16.79 2.59
CA ALA A 354 -7.64 -16.31 3.65
C ALA A 354 -8.01 -16.89 5.01
N VAL A 355 -9.30 -16.92 5.37
CA VAL A 355 -9.79 -17.53 6.62
C VAL A 355 -9.54 -19.03 6.65
N LYS A 356 -9.83 -19.75 5.56
CA LYS A 356 -9.55 -21.19 5.46
C LYS A 356 -8.08 -21.51 5.66
N LEU A 357 -7.20 -20.75 4.97
CA LEU A 357 -5.76 -20.93 5.07
C LEU A 357 -5.24 -20.58 6.47
N SER A 358 -5.78 -19.54 7.11
CA SER A 358 -5.41 -19.11 8.46
C SER A 358 -5.60 -20.21 9.51
N ARG A 359 -6.67 -21.00 9.40
CA ARG A 359 -6.98 -22.06 10.39
C ARG A 359 -5.95 -23.16 10.44
N SER A 360 -5.35 -23.49 9.31
CA SER A 360 -4.34 -24.55 9.19
C SER A 360 -2.91 -24.03 9.06
N TRP A 361 -2.73 -22.70 9.13
CA TRP A 361 -1.43 -22.08 8.93
C TRP A 361 -0.46 -22.45 10.04
N GLN A 362 0.74 -22.88 9.62
CA GLN A 362 1.87 -23.05 10.52
C GLN A 362 2.67 -21.75 10.53
N SER A 363 2.73 -21.11 11.69
CA SER A 363 3.38 -19.80 11.81
C SER A 363 4.87 -19.87 11.50
N VAL A 364 5.35 -18.87 10.75
CA VAL A 364 6.78 -18.65 10.50
C VAL A 364 7.49 -17.98 11.69
N GLY A 365 6.74 -17.65 12.74
CA GLY A 365 7.21 -16.98 13.94
C GLY A 365 7.16 -15.47 13.87
N GLY A 366 7.39 -14.82 15.02
CA GLY A 366 7.40 -13.35 15.16
C GLY A 366 8.74 -12.71 14.75
N SER A 367 8.93 -11.46 15.18
CA SER A 367 10.14 -10.69 14.86
C SER A 367 11.44 -11.36 15.29
N SER A 368 11.44 -12.09 16.43
CA SER A 368 12.63 -12.75 16.97
C SER A 368 13.18 -13.89 16.09
N THR A 369 12.37 -14.43 15.19
CA THR A 369 12.78 -15.51 14.27
C THR A 369 13.05 -15.00 12.85
N GLN A 370 12.81 -13.71 12.57
CA GLN A 370 13.14 -13.12 11.29
C GLN A 370 14.64 -12.89 11.18
N LYS A 371 15.24 -13.40 10.11
CA LYS A 371 16.63 -13.12 9.77
C LYS A 371 16.73 -11.80 9.01
N GLN A 372 17.83 -11.11 9.21
CA GLN A 372 18.23 -9.94 8.43
C GLN A 372 19.61 -10.16 7.86
N CYS A 373 19.80 -9.81 6.60
CA CYS A 373 21.10 -9.79 5.94
C CYS A 373 21.31 -8.44 5.24
N GLY A 374 22.48 -7.84 5.43
CA GLY A 374 22.80 -6.53 4.88
C GLY A 374 22.80 -5.44 5.95
N PRO A 375 22.90 -4.15 5.58
CA PRO A 375 22.96 -3.69 4.20
C PRO A 375 24.24 -4.13 3.48
N PHE A 376 24.09 -4.59 2.24
CA PHE A 376 25.21 -4.83 1.33
C PHE A 376 25.32 -3.61 0.41
N THR A 377 26.35 -2.82 0.59
CA THR A 377 26.51 -1.51 -0.08
C THR A 377 27.54 -1.58 -1.19
N THR A 378 27.28 -0.92 -2.31
CA THR A 378 28.25 -0.67 -3.36
C THR A 378 28.31 0.81 -3.73
N ARG A 379 29.53 1.32 -3.87
CA ARG A 379 29.79 2.66 -4.40
C ARG A 379 29.96 2.53 -5.91
N VAL A 380 29.11 3.21 -6.65
CA VAL A 380 29.09 3.16 -8.11
C VAL A 380 29.77 4.38 -8.69
N ASN A 381 29.35 5.56 -8.28
CA ASN A 381 29.81 6.87 -8.72
C ASN A 381 29.99 6.96 -10.25
N ALA A 382 29.02 6.45 -11.00
CA ALA A 382 29.04 6.40 -12.45
C ALA A 382 27.88 7.19 -13.06
N PRO A 383 28.04 7.79 -14.24
CA PRO A 383 26.96 8.46 -14.95
C PRO A 383 25.79 7.51 -15.22
N ILE A 384 24.57 8.00 -15.06
CA ILE A 384 23.36 7.32 -15.52
C ILE A 384 23.18 7.68 -17.00
N PRO A 385 23.18 6.70 -17.93
CA PRO A 385 23.06 6.99 -19.35
C PRO A 385 21.68 7.56 -19.70
N GLU A 386 21.65 8.60 -20.53
CA GLU A 386 20.45 8.96 -21.27
C GLU A 386 20.23 7.93 -22.39
N ALA A 387 19.13 7.21 -22.36
CA ALA A 387 18.81 6.23 -23.38
C ALA A 387 17.30 6.16 -23.63
N ASP A 388 16.95 6.02 -24.91
CA ASP A 388 15.54 5.95 -25.35
C ASP A 388 14.70 7.10 -24.78
N ALA A 389 15.23 8.32 -24.83
CA ALA A 389 14.61 9.52 -24.29
C ALA A 389 13.17 9.68 -24.84
N VAL A 390 12.20 9.81 -23.92
CA VAL A 390 10.77 9.93 -24.24
C VAL A 390 10.33 11.38 -24.30
N ALA A 391 11.13 12.28 -23.75
CA ALA A 391 10.89 13.72 -23.72
C ALA A 391 12.21 14.50 -23.66
N THR A 392 12.11 15.81 -23.86
CA THR A 392 13.18 16.77 -23.58
C THR A 392 12.63 17.79 -22.59
N ASN A 393 13.41 18.18 -21.60
CA ASN A 393 12.99 19.15 -20.61
C ASN A 393 12.43 20.43 -21.24
N PRO A 394 11.26 20.91 -20.79
CA PRO A 394 10.62 22.05 -21.40
C PRO A 394 11.37 23.33 -21.10
N VAL A 395 11.82 24.03 -22.16
CA VAL A 395 12.45 25.35 -22.07
C VAL A 395 11.41 26.44 -21.75
N ARG A 396 10.10 26.17 -21.99
CA ARG A 396 9.01 27.14 -21.84
C ARG A 396 7.84 26.53 -21.08
N LYS A 397 7.19 27.30 -20.21
CA LYS A 397 5.97 26.91 -19.49
C LYS A 397 4.85 26.36 -20.42
N SER A 398 4.74 26.86 -21.66
CA SER A 398 3.77 26.37 -22.64
C SER A 398 3.99 24.93 -23.11
N GLN A 399 5.15 24.33 -22.83
CA GLN A 399 5.50 22.95 -23.17
C GLN A 399 5.29 21.98 -21.99
N ALA A 400 5.06 22.50 -20.79
CA ALA A 400 5.00 21.70 -19.57
C ALA A 400 3.92 20.60 -19.60
N GLU A 401 2.72 20.91 -20.14
CA GLU A 401 1.65 19.91 -20.21
C GLU A 401 1.96 18.79 -21.23
N ALA A 402 2.59 19.11 -22.35
CA ALA A 402 3.04 18.11 -23.32
C ALA A 402 4.15 17.22 -22.73
N PHE A 403 5.05 17.80 -21.97
CA PHE A 403 6.09 17.09 -21.25
C PHE A 403 5.51 16.15 -20.19
N ARG A 404 4.60 16.67 -19.34
CA ARG A 404 3.87 15.87 -18.34
C ARG A 404 3.20 14.66 -19.00
N LYS A 405 2.45 14.88 -20.05
CA LYS A 405 1.76 13.82 -20.77
C LYS A 405 2.72 12.78 -21.34
N ALA A 406 3.85 13.20 -21.92
CA ALA A 406 4.86 12.30 -22.47
C ALA A 406 5.47 11.40 -21.39
N LEU A 407 5.77 11.93 -20.20
CA LEU A 407 6.30 11.16 -19.08
C LEU A 407 5.28 10.15 -18.54
N ILE A 408 4.03 10.56 -18.32
CA ILE A 408 2.96 9.66 -17.86
C ILE A 408 2.75 8.51 -18.87
N GLU A 409 2.68 8.84 -20.18
CA GLU A 409 2.55 7.83 -21.23
C GLU A 409 3.75 6.88 -21.26
N ALA A 410 4.95 7.39 -21.06
CA ALA A 410 6.16 6.59 -21.03
C ALA A 410 6.16 5.63 -19.83
N GLY A 411 5.86 6.12 -18.63
CA GLY A 411 5.72 5.31 -17.43
C GLY A 411 4.67 4.20 -17.60
N ASN A 412 3.54 4.52 -18.21
CA ASN A 412 2.46 3.55 -18.48
C ASN A 412 2.83 2.47 -19.52
N ARG A 413 3.82 2.72 -20.39
CA ARG A 413 4.28 1.76 -21.43
C ARG A 413 5.44 0.88 -20.98
N ILE A 414 6.00 1.11 -19.82
CA ILE A 414 7.11 0.28 -19.30
C ILE A 414 6.63 -1.16 -19.10
N ASP A 415 7.43 -2.12 -19.56
CA ASP A 415 7.29 -3.50 -19.10
C ASP A 415 7.97 -3.64 -17.74
N TYR A 416 7.16 -3.60 -16.69
CA TYR A 416 7.61 -3.67 -15.29
C TYR A 416 8.38 -4.96 -14.94
N ASN A 417 8.45 -5.92 -15.85
CA ASN A 417 9.14 -7.19 -15.66
C ASN A 417 10.46 -7.26 -16.45
N GLN A 418 10.91 -6.16 -17.02
CA GLN A 418 12.20 -6.06 -17.72
C GLN A 418 13.09 -5.05 -17.00
N ALA A 419 14.40 -5.36 -16.98
CA ALA A 419 15.41 -4.41 -16.49
C ALA A 419 15.41 -3.14 -17.33
N ALA A 420 15.77 -2.00 -16.71
CA ALA A 420 15.90 -0.71 -17.41
C ALA A 420 16.84 -0.87 -18.61
N PRO A 421 16.37 -0.62 -19.84
CA PRO A 421 17.14 -0.89 -21.05
C PRO A 421 18.29 0.11 -21.20
N ASN A 422 19.40 -0.35 -21.80
CA ASN A 422 20.55 0.49 -22.14
C ASN A 422 21.11 1.33 -20.99
N GLY A 423 20.81 0.93 -19.74
CA GLY A 423 21.15 1.67 -18.53
C GLY A 423 22.49 1.29 -17.93
N LEU A 424 22.88 2.06 -16.93
CA LEU A 424 23.93 1.69 -16.00
C LEU A 424 23.48 0.47 -15.20
N SER A 425 24.28 -0.60 -15.18
CA SER A 425 24.05 -1.76 -14.34
C SER A 425 25.10 -1.85 -13.23
N SER A 426 24.65 -2.11 -12.01
CA SER A 426 25.50 -2.27 -10.84
C SER A 426 25.05 -3.49 -10.05
N THR A 427 25.99 -4.31 -9.58
CA THR A 427 25.69 -5.57 -8.89
C THR A 427 26.19 -5.57 -7.45
N VAL A 428 25.44 -6.23 -6.59
CA VAL A 428 25.84 -6.60 -5.23
C VAL A 428 25.82 -8.12 -5.13
N SER A 429 26.89 -8.70 -4.60
CA SER A 429 26.96 -10.13 -4.29
C SER A 429 26.56 -10.38 -2.84
N VAL A 430 25.57 -11.21 -2.63
CA VAL A 430 25.13 -11.62 -1.28
C VAL A 430 26.07 -12.73 -0.77
N PRO A 431 26.73 -12.60 0.39
CA PRO A 431 27.65 -13.58 0.91
C PRO A 431 26.95 -14.89 1.31
N GLU A 432 27.69 -15.99 1.37
CA GLU A 432 27.15 -17.30 1.77
C GLU A 432 26.63 -17.32 3.22
N SER A 433 27.13 -16.44 4.06
CA SER A 433 26.65 -16.27 5.43
C SER A 433 25.21 -15.78 5.51
N CYS A 434 24.68 -15.17 4.44
CA CYS A 434 23.26 -14.83 4.35
C CYS A 434 22.46 -16.08 3.98
N GLN A 435 21.82 -16.66 4.98
CA GLN A 435 21.04 -17.90 4.86
C GLN A 435 19.54 -17.65 4.85
N ILE A 436 19.08 -16.62 4.12
CA ILE A 436 17.67 -16.39 3.86
C ILE A 436 17.27 -17.20 2.63
N THR A 437 16.41 -18.20 2.84
CA THR A 437 15.88 -19.05 1.77
C THR A 437 14.51 -18.60 1.28
N HIS A 438 13.84 -17.76 2.07
CA HIS A 438 12.52 -17.21 1.78
C HIS A 438 12.51 -15.74 2.18
N ILE A 439 12.58 -14.86 1.19
CA ILE A 439 12.50 -13.40 1.38
C ILE A 439 11.09 -13.03 1.79
N GLU A 440 10.96 -12.13 2.76
CA GLU A 440 9.69 -11.55 3.18
C GLU A 440 9.60 -10.07 2.83
N HIS A 441 10.75 -9.38 2.84
CA HIS A 441 10.87 -7.98 2.46
C HIS A 441 12.30 -7.68 2.02
N ILE A 442 12.43 -6.75 1.06
CA ILE A 442 13.71 -6.17 0.66
C ILE A 442 13.61 -4.66 0.86
N GLU A 443 14.65 -4.05 1.43
CA GLU A 443 14.86 -2.61 1.39
C GLU A 443 16.05 -2.30 0.48
N VAL A 444 15.83 -1.44 -0.52
CA VAL A 444 16.87 -0.93 -1.40
C VAL A 444 17.04 0.56 -1.12
N THR A 445 18.21 0.95 -0.63
CA THR A 445 18.52 2.37 -0.42
C THR A 445 19.43 2.84 -1.52
N LEU A 446 19.14 3.97 -2.15
CA LEU A 446 19.98 4.51 -3.19
C LEU A 446 20.09 6.03 -3.13
N THR A 447 21.19 6.55 -3.71
CA THR A 447 21.45 7.97 -3.91
C THR A 447 21.77 8.24 -5.37
N ALA A 448 20.98 9.10 -6.01
CA ALA A 448 21.28 9.68 -7.31
C ALA A 448 21.65 11.17 -7.16
N THR A 449 22.67 11.61 -7.87
CA THR A 449 23.20 12.97 -7.79
C THR A 449 23.23 13.62 -9.17
N ASN A 450 23.51 14.94 -9.19
CA ASN A 450 23.85 15.66 -10.42
C ASN A 450 25.17 15.15 -11.04
N ALA A 451 25.52 15.66 -12.19
CA ALA A 451 26.73 15.25 -12.93
C ALA A 451 28.03 15.45 -12.11
N ASP A 452 28.06 16.44 -11.24
CA ASP A 452 29.23 16.75 -10.40
C ASP A 452 29.34 15.86 -9.17
N GLY A 453 28.26 15.11 -8.83
CA GLY A 453 28.21 14.19 -7.70
C GLY A 453 28.02 14.86 -6.34
N ILE A 454 27.61 16.12 -6.29
CA ILE A 454 27.48 16.94 -5.07
C ILE A 454 26.02 17.05 -4.63
N ASP A 455 25.18 17.57 -5.52
CA ASP A 455 23.75 17.81 -5.24
C ASP A 455 22.89 16.62 -5.73
N GLU A 456 21.61 16.65 -5.45
CA GLU A 456 20.65 15.66 -5.95
C GLU A 456 20.62 15.63 -7.48
N HIS A 457 20.11 14.53 -8.05
CA HIS A 457 19.81 14.45 -9.47
C HIS A 457 18.89 15.61 -9.87
N PRO A 458 19.13 16.28 -11.01
CA PRO A 458 18.34 17.44 -11.42
C PRO A 458 16.83 17.17 -11.43
N SER A 459 16.42 15.99 -11.89
CA SER A 459 15.05 15.50 -11.76
C SER A 459 15.06 13.97 -11.60
N ALA A 460 14.79 13.48 -10.40
CA ALA A 460 14.74 12.04 -10.12
C ALA A 460 13.57 11.34 -10.83
N GLY A 461 12.54 12.09 -11.25
CA GLY A 461 11.41 11.59 -12.04
C GLY A 461 11.75 11.21 -13.48
N ASP A 462 12.95 11.54 -13.95
CA ASP A 462 13.40 11.15 -15.29
C ASP A 462 13.92 9.71 -15.32
N LEU A 463 14.12 9.11 -14.12
CA LEU A 463 14.84 7.86 -13.98
C LEU A 463 13.91 6.63 -14.04
N HIS A 464 14.26 5.69 -14.90
CA HIS A 464 13.76 4.31 -14.85
C HIS A 464 14.77 3.46 -14.08
N ILE A 465 14.37 2.97 -12.91
CA ILE A 465 15.21 2.19 -12.00
C ILE A 465 14.59 0.82 -11.75
N THR A 466 15.39 -0.23 -11.88
CA THR A 466 14.94 -1.61 -11.66
C THR A 466 15.92 -2.39 -10.80
N LEU A 467 15.40 -3.37 -10.05
CA LEU A 467 16.15 -4.35 -9.28
C LEU A 467 15.87 -5.74 -9.86
N GLN A 468 16.91 -6.52 -10.19
CA GLN A 468 16.79 -7.89 -10.66
C GLN A 468 17.40 -8.87 -9.67
N SER A 469 16.65 -9.93 -9.36
CA SER A 469 17.09 -11.04 -8.50
C SER A 469 17.99 -12.05 -9.23
N PRO A 470 18.71 -12.90 -8.50
CA PRO A 470 19.45 -14.05 -9.08
C PRO A 470 18.59 -15.00 -9.91
N LEU A 471 17.27 -15.03 -9.68
CA LEU A 471 16.29 -15.83 -10.41
C LEU A 471 15.82 -15.15 -11.71
N GLY A 472 16.24 -13.92 -11.96
CA GLY A 472 15.80 -13.12 -13.11
C GLY A 472 14.50 -12.36 -12.90
N SER A 473 13.87 -12.44 -11.71
CA SER A 473 12.69 -11.63 -11.38
C SER A 473 13.06 -10.15 -11.27
N VAL A 474 12.23 -9.27 -11.84
CA VAL A 474 12.48 -7.82 -11.87
C VAL A 474 11.44 -7.09 -11.04
N SER A 475 11.91 -6.13 -10.26
CA SER A 475 11.12 -5.09 -9.57
C SER A 475 11.46 -3.74 -10.17
N THR A 476 10.47 -3.04 -10.70
CA THR A 476 10.63 -1.64 -11.10
C THR A 476 10.48 -0.77 -9.87
N LEU A 477 11.52 -0.02 -9.53
CA LEU A 477 11.56 0.86 -8.35
C LEU A 477 11.11 2.27 -8.69
N SER A 478 11.43 2.77 -9.88
CA SER A 478 11.01 4.05 -10.41
C SER A 478 10.70 3.95 -11.89
N VAL A 479 9.77 4.77 -12.35
CA VAL A 479 9.38 4.93 -13.76
C VAL A 479 9.48 6.41 -14.13
N PRO A 480 9.63 6.78 -15.40
CA PRO A 480 9.51 8.18 -15.81
C PRO A 480 8.16 8.76 -15.40
N HIS A 481 8.18 9.90 -14.71
CA HIS A 481 6.98 10.57 -14.20
C HIS A 481 7.24 12.06 -13.98
N PRO A 482 6.21 12.91 -14.06
CA PRO A 482 6.30 14.33 -13.72
C PRO A 482 6.16 14.53 -12.21
N CYS A 483 6.77 15.59 -11.69
CA CYS A 483 6.49 16.07 -10.34
C CYS A 483 5.75 17.40 -10.35
N GLN A 484 4.98 17.64 -9.31
CA GLN A 484 4.24 18.87 -9.11
C GLN A 484 4.82 19.66 -7.94
N LEU A 485 4.98 20.95 -8.14
CA LEU A 485 5.42 21.89 -7.12
C LEU A 485 4.37 22.97 -6.91
N PRO A 486 4.16 23.47 -5.68
CA PRO A 486 3.30 24.61 -5.48
C PRO A 486 3.89 25.86 -6.13
N ALA A 487 3.07 26.59 -6.88
CA ALA A 487 3.41 27.90 -7.43
C ALA A 487 3.00 29.02 -6.45
N ASP A 488 3.58 30.22 -6.65
CA ASP A 488 3.32 31.39 -5.79
C ASP A 488 1.83 31.78 -5.70
N ASN A 489 1.04 31.43 -6.70
CA ASN A 489 -0.39 31.69 -6.75
C ASN A 489 -1.25 30.57 -6.13
N GLY A 490 -0.64 29.57 -5.49
CA GLY A 490 -1.31 28.41 -4.89
C GLY A 490 -1.74 27.32 -5.89
N SER A 491 -1.47 27.47 -7.20
CA SER A 491 -1.67 26.38 -8.17
C SER A 491 -0.48 25.41 -8.16
N MET A 492 -0.70 24.19 -8.63
CA MET A 492 0.39 23.25 -8.87
C MET A 492 1.01 23.48 -10.26
N GLN A 493 2.32 23.39 -10.36
CA GLN A 493 3.07 23.46 -11.62
C GLN A 493 4.07 22.31 -11.72
N ILE A 494 4.40 21.91 -12.93
CA ILE A 494 5.41 20.88 -13.18
C ILE A 494 6.79 21.43 -12.82
N GLY A 495 7.55 20.65 -12.08
CA GLY A 495 8.90 20.97 -11.64
C GLY A 495 9.78 19.74 -11.49
N PRO A 496 11.04 19.93 -11.11
CA PRO A 496 11.97 18.84 -10.93
C PRO A 496 11.55 17.94 -9.75
N CYS A 497 11.66 16.64 -9.93
CA CYS A 497 11.43 15.67 -8.89
C CYS A 497 12.63 15.60 -7.93
N GLN A 498 12.37 15.51 -6.64
CA GLN A 498 13.39 15.48 -5.58
C GLN A 498 13.19 14.26 -4.67
N GLY A 499 14.14 14.03 -3.75
CA GLY A 499 14.07 13.10 -2.66
C GLY A 499 14.84 11.80 -2.86
N LEU A 500 15.66 11.66 -3.91
CA LEU A 500 16.41 10.43 -4.19
C LEU A 500 17.83 10.44 -3.56
N GLN A 501 17.89 10.87 -2.28
CA GLN A 501 19.09 10.80 -1.44
C GLN A 501 18.90 9.84 -0.28
N ASN A 502 19.66 8.74 -0.24
CA ASN A 502 19.47 7.65 0.73
C ASN A 502 18.01 7.17 0.79
N TYR A 503 17.32 7.21 -0.35
CA TYR A 503 15.90 6.90 -0.40
C TYR A 503 15.67 5.40 -0.24
N PRO A 504 14.77 4.96 0.69
CA PRO A 504 14.50 3.56 0.97
C PRO A 504 13.32 3.04 0.15
N PHE A 505 13.57 2.28 -0.89
CA PHE A 505 12.53 1.54 -1.59
C PHE A 505 12.23 0.23 -0.87
N GLY A 506 10.98 0.02 -0.46
CA GLY A 506 10.53 -1.28 0.01
C GLY A 506 10.02 -2.16 -1.13
N VAL A 507 10.38 -3.43 -1.13
CA VAL A 507 10.02 -4.36 -2.19
C VAL A 507 9.42 -5.65 -1.63
N ARG A 508 8.21 -5.97 -2.09
CA ARG A 508 7.45 -7.20 -1.75
C ARG A 508 7.43 -8.21 -2.90
N ARG A 509 7.70 -7.76 -4.12
CA ARG A 509 7.66 -8.58 -5.35
C ARG A 509 8.41 -9.91 -5.24
N HIS A 510 9.48 -9.96 -4.47
CA HIS A 510 10.31 -11.15 -4.28
C HIS A 510 9.92 -12.00 -3.06
N LEU A 511 8.70 -11.84 -2.55
CA LEU A 511 8.19 -12.63 -1.42
C LEU A 511 8.35 -14.12 -1.72
N GLU A 512 8.97 -14.88 -0.78
CA GLU A 512 9.25 -16.30 -0.88
C GLU A 512 10.36 -16.70 -1.89
N GLU A 513 10.97 -15.76 -2.62
CA GLU A 513 12.19 -16.07 -3.38
C GLU A 513 13.39 -16.28 -2.44
N PRO A 514 14.36 -17.12 -2.79
CA PRO A 514 15.63 -17.19 -2.07
C PRO A 514 16.54 -16.01 -2.46
N VAL A 515 17.44 -15.61 -1.57
CA VAL A 515 18.44 -14.56 -1.85
C VAL A 515 19.48 -14.96 -2.88
N ALA A 516 19.59 -16.29 -3.19
CA ALA A 516 20.54 -16.84 -4.12
C ALA A 516 19.94 -18.05 -4.86
N GLN A 517 20.40 -18.29 -6.09
CA GLN A 517 20.06 -19.46 -6.89
C GLN A 517 21.32 -20.26 -7.21
N GLY A 518 21.56 -21.32 -6.46
CA GLY A 518 22.81 -22.05 -6.57
C GLY A 518 24.03 -21.17 -6.26
N SER A 519 24.97 -21.07 -7.19
CA SER A 519 26.13 -20.18 -7.11
C SER A 519 25.82 -18.73 -7.53
N ASN A 520 24.68 -18.47 -8.16
CA ASN A 520 24.28 -17.10 -8.51
C ASN A 520 23.74 -16.37 -7.27
N ARG A 521 24.48 -15.35 -6.82
CA ARG A 521 24.19 -14.53 -5.65
C ARG A 521 24.12 -13.05 -5.97
N TYR A 522 24.04 -12.71 -7.26
CA TYR A 522 24.12 -11.34 -7.73
C TYR A 522 22.73 -10.72 -7.85
N TRP A 523 22.55 -9.61 -7.14
CA TRP A 523 21.42 -8.72 -7.30
C TRP A 523 21.86 -7.53 -8.12
N THR A 524 21.12 -7.16 -9.14
CA THR A 524 21.50 -6.13 -10.11
C THR A 524 20.51 -4.98 -10.05
N LEU A 525 21.03 -3.77 -9.78
CA LEU A 525 20.32 -2.52 -9.98
C LEU A 525 20.64 -1.99 -11.37
N SER A 526 19.63 -1.62 -12.15
CA SER A 526 19.81 -0.93 -13.44
C SER A 526 19.10 0.40 -13.43
N ALA A 527 19.73 1.44 -13.97
CA ALA A 527 19.19 2.79 -14.02
C ALA A 527 19.43 3.42 -15.39
N THR A 528 18.38 4.04 -15.94
CA THR A 528 18.41 4.77 -17.22
C THR A 528 17.72 6.12 -17.03
N ASP A 529 18.32 7.18 -17.56
CA ASP A 529 17.66 8.48 -17.68
C ASP A 529 16.83 8.50 -18.97
N ARG A 530 15.56 8.85 -18.85
CA ARG A 530 14.57 8.80 -19.95
C ARG A 530 14.20 10.19 -20.47
N VAL A 531 14.86 11.24 -19.97
CA VAL A 531 14.68 12.63 -20.42
C VAL A 531 16.00 13.17 -20.92
N ALA A 532 16.00 13.76 -22.11
CA ALA A 532 17.22 14.32 -22.69
C ALA A 532 17.55 15.69 -22.08
N GLY A 533 18.84 15.91 -21.80
CA GLY A 533 19.39 17.22 -21.45
C GLY A 533 19.71 17.44 -19.97
N GLU A 534 19.40 16.50 -19.09
CA GLU A 534 19.80 16.55 -17.69
C GLU A 534 20.52 15.24 -17.32
N THR A 535 21.77 15.35 -16.90
CA THR A 535 22.58 14.16 -16.61
C THR A 535 22.83 14.04 -15.12
N GLY A 536 22.78 12.81 -14.65
CA GLY A 536 23.06 12.48 -13.26
C GLY A 536 23.96 11.29 -13.09
N ARG A 537 24.24 10.97 -11.84
CA ARG A 537 25.10 9.85 -11.44
C ARG A 537 24.40 8.99 -10.41
N LEU A 538 24.51 7.69 -10.54
CA LEU A 538 24.26 6.77 -9.42
C LEU A 538 25.49 6.81 -8.51
N LYS A 539 25.34 7.38 -7.31
CA LYS A 539 26.44 7.54 -6.34
C LYS A 539 26.70 6.22 -5.63
N ASP A 540 25.70 5.69 -5.00
CA ASP A 540 25.75 4.43 -4.26
C ASP A 540 24.34 3.82 -4.12
N TRP A 541 24.31 2.55 -3.79
CA TRP A 541 23.10 1.88 -3.36
C TRP A 541 23.43 0.71 -2.41
N SER A 542 22.46 0.32 -1.63
CA SER A 542 22.55 -0.83 -0.75
C SER A 542 21.28 -1.66 -0.79
N ILE A 543 21.38 -2.93 -0.38
CA ILE A 543 20.25 -3.84 -0.30
C ILE A 543 20.28 -4.59 1.03
N THR A 544 19.13 -4.64 1.69
CA THR A 544 18.90 -5.37 2.93
C THR A 544 17.77 -6.37 2.73
N PHE A 545 17.98 -7.60 3.15
CA PHE A 545 16.99 -8.67 3.06
C PHE A 545 16.45 -9.02 4.43
N TYR A 546 15.16 -9.24 4.50
CA TYR A 546 14.45 -9.77 5.67
C TYR A 546 13.70 -11.04 5.27
N GLY A 547 13.80 -12.11 6.08
CA GLY A 547 13.15 -13.36 5.75
C GLY A 547 13.48 -14.50 6.73
N ARG A 548 13.45 -15.72 6.24
CA ARG A 548 13.72 -16.92 7.04
C ARG A 548 14.58 -17.94 6.31
#